data_efa635a5d7ad96199cb20c84833cbdad
#
_entry.id   efa635a5d7ad96199cb20c84833cbdad
#
_cell.length_a   1.000
_cell.length_b   1.000
_cell.length_c   1.000
_cell.angle_alpha   90.00
_cell.angle_beta   90.00
_cell.angle_gamma   90.00
#
_symmetry.space_group_name_H-M   'P 1'
#
loop_
_entity.id
_entity.type
_entity.pdbx_description
1 polymer ?
#
loop_
_entity_poly.entity_id
_entity_poly.type
_entity_poly.pdbx_seq_one_letter_code
_entity_poly.pdbx_strand_id
1 'polypeptide(L)'
;MLYNIVTGHNVPKVAKDQIVMLVSLLTTLQKHGIKFVFTDRHALLISAKHFDAIADLEKVIDWKILRNKDFKRDNEDPGKIERYQAEALIYRSMPLDAVSGIVCASTETKEKIISMVEKRNFNAKVIEKAEWFF
;
A
#
# COMPACT_ATOMS: atom_id res chain seq x y z
N MET A 1 3.43 -6.96 6.44
CA MET A 1 2.19 -7.15 7.24
C MET A 1 1.11 -7.91 6.50
N LEU A 2 0.67 -7.51 5.30
CA LEU A 2 -0.43 -8.18 4.56
C LEU A 2 -0.17 -9.69 4.36
N TYR A 3 1.04 -10.09 3.97
CA TYR A 3 1.43 -11.49 3.87
C TYR A 3 1.11 -12.28 5.14
N ASN A 4 1.46 -11.76 6.32
CA ASN A 4 1.21 -12.44 7.58
C ASN A 4 -0.29 -12.58 7.86
N ILE A 5 -1.10 -11.57 7.54
CA ILE A 5 -2.55 -11.60 7.72
C ILE A 5 -3.19 -12.66 6.82
N VAL A 6 -2.80 -12.70 5.55
CA VAL A 6 -3.37 -13.65 4.57
C VAL A 6 -2.92 -15.08 4.83
N THR A 7 -1.70 -15.31 5.30
CA THR A 7 -1.16 -16.64 5.60
C THR A 7 -1.44 -17.11 7.02
N GLY A 8 -1.74 -16.20 7.94
CA GLY A 8 -1.91 -16.50 9.37
C GLY A 8 -0.58 -16.64 10.11
N HIS A 9 0.51 -16.04 9.59
CA HIS A 9 1.82 -16.11 10.23
C HIS A 9 1.90 -15.13 11.42
N ASN A 10 1.90 -15.68 12.65
CA ASN A 10 1.92 -14.95 13.93
C ASN A 10 0.74 -13.98 14.16
N VAL A 11 -0.31 -14.04 13.33
CA VAL A 11 -1.54 -13.25 13.48
C VAL A 11 -2.73 -14.09 13.01
N PRO A 12 -3.96 -13.80 13.46
CA PRO A 12 -5.14 -14.50 12.94
C PRO A 12 -5.22 -14.36 11.41
N LYS A 13 -5.49 -15.48 10.75
CA LYS A 13 -5.67 -15.51 9.30
C LYS A 13 -6.97 -14.82 8.90
N VAL A 14 -6.90 -13.96 7.91
CA VAL A 14 -8.06 -13.33 7.28
C VAL A 14 -8.11 -13.79 5.82
N ALA A 15 -9.30 -14.21 5.36
CA ALA A 15 -9.47 -14.60 3.97
C ALA A 15 -9.29 -13.38 3.04
N LYS A 16 -8.71 -13.60 1.84
CA LYS A 16 -8.39 -12.52 0.89
C LYS A 16 -9.60 -11.70 0.48
N ASP A 17 -10.76 -12.34 0.37
CA ASP A 17 -12.05 -11.73 0.01
C ASP A 17 -12.65 -10.86 1.13
N GLN A 18 -12.12 -10.93 2.34
CA GLN A 18 -12.46 -10.05 3.46
C GLN A 18 -11.54 -8.82 3.56
N ILE A 19 -10.57 -8.71 2.66
CA ILE A 19 -9.58 -7.62 2.67
C ILE A 19 -9.77 -6.77 1.42
N VAL A 20 -9.73 -5.46 1.59
CA VAL A 20 -9.67 -4.50 0.48
C VAL A 20 -8.46 -3.59 0.66
N MET A 21 -7.89 -3.14 -0.45
CA MET A 21 -6.85 -2.12 -0.44
C MET A 21 -7.43 -0.81 -0.98
N LEU A 22 -7.30 0.25 -0.21
CA LEU A 22 -7.57 1.60 -0.70
C LEU A 22 -6.32 2.11 -1.42
N VAL A 23 -6.50 2.59 -2.64
CA VAL A 23 -5.40 3.04 -3.51
C VAL A 23 -5.49 4.53 -3.71
N SER A 24 -4.38 5.22 -3.51
CA SER A 24 -4.19 6.61 -3.88
C SER A 24 -2.82 6.79 -4.54
N LEU A 25 -2.63 7.89 -5.24
CA LEU A 25 -1.35 8.28 -5.81
C LEU A 25 -0.78 9.44 -4.99
N LEU A 26 0.54 9.46 -4.76
CA LEU A 26 1.19 10.58 -4.08
C LEU A 26 0.97 11.91 -4.82
N THR A 27 0.88 11.88 -6.15
CA THR A 27 0.51 13.02 -6.97
C THR A 27 -0.92 13.51 -6.72
N THR A 28 -1.86 12.60 -6.41
CA THR A 28 -3.22 12.96 -6.01
C THR A 28 -3.21 13.61 -4.64
N LEU A 29 -2.46 13.07 -3.67
CA LEU A 29 -2.30 13.68 -2.36
C LEU A 29 -1.75 15.11 -2.47
N GLN A 30 -0.72 15.31 -3.30
CA GLN A 30 -0.14 16.63 -3.53
C GLN A 30 -1.15 17.62 -4.13
N LYS A 31 -1.97 17.20 -5.11
CA LYS A 31 -3.03 18.03 -5.70
C LYS A 31 -4.09 18.45 -4.68
N HIS A 32 -4.37 17.59 -3.70
CA HIS A 32 -5.30 17.89 -2.59
C HIS A 32 -4.64 18.67 -1.44
N GLY A 33 -3.37 19.08 -1.57
CA GLY A 33 -2.64 19.78 -0.51
C GLY A 33 -2.37 18.94 0.74
N ILE A 34 -2.44 17.62 0.61
CA ILE A 34 -2.24 16.68 1.71
C ILE A 34 -0.73 16.51 1.94
N LYS A 35 -0.28 16.82 3.16
CA LYS A 35 1.10 16.61 3.54
C LYS A 35 1.40 15.14 3.75
N PHE A 36 2.51 14.68 3.20
CA PHE A 36 3.02 13.33 3.40
C PHE A 36 4.54 13.31 3.38
N VAL A 37 5.10 12.27 3.91
CA VAL A 37 6.52 11.90 3.73
C VAL A 37 6.57 10.45 3.28
N PHE A 38 7.62 10.06 2.60
CA PHE A 38 7.91 8.65 2.32
C PHE A 38 9.31 8.29 2.83
N THR A 39 9.54 7.02 3.03
CA THR A 39 10.78 6.51 3.61
C THR A 39 11.42 5.47 2.70
N ASP A 40 12.74 5.36 2.76
CA ASP A 40 13.50 4.35 2.01
C ASP A 40 13.40 2.93 2.61
N ARG A 41 12.86 2.82 3.82
CA ARG A 41 12.67 1.57 4.59
C ARG A 41 11.59 1.78 5.65
N HIS A 42 11.40 0.82 6.55
CA HIS A 42 10.43 0.95 7.63
C HIS A 42 10.66 2.23 8.44
N ALA A 43 9.65 3.08 8.54
CA ALA A 43 9.76 4.44 9.11
C ALA A 43 10.20 4.50 10.58
N LEU A 44 9.97 3.43 11.36
CA LEU A 44 10.38 3.36 12.77
C LEU A 44 11.86 3.05 12.98
N LEU A 45 12.60 2.71 11.94
CA LEU A 45 14.03 2.44 12.07
C LEU A 45 14.81 3.75 12.19
N ILE A 46 15.78 3.79 13.11
CA ILE A 46 16.67 4.95 13.29
C ILE A 46 17.42 5.29 11.99
N SER A 47 17.70 4.27 11.17
CA SER A 47 18.36 4.39 9.88
C SER A 47 17.44 4.88 8.75
N ALA A 48 16.13 4.99 8.98
CA ALA A 48 15.18 5.42 7.95
C ALA A 48 15.39 6.90 7.59
N LYS A 49 15.44 7.16 6.29
CA LYS A 49 15.47 8.51 5.75
C LYS A 49 14.08 8.91 5.29
N HIS A 50 13.70 10.14 5.57
CA HIS A 50 12.39 10.69 5.25
C HIS A 50 12.51 11.71 4.12
N PHE A 51 11.59 11.65 3.16
CA PHE A 51 11.57 12.48 1.96
C PHE A 51 10.14 13.00 1.73
N ASP A 52 9.99 14.19 1.19
CA ASP A 52 8.71 14.83 0.86
C ASP A 52 8.58 15.22 -0.62
N ALA A 53 9.68 15.20 -1.36
CA ALA A 53 9.69 15.53 -2.78
C ALA A 53 9.46 14.29 -3.65
N ILE A 54 8.33 14.24 -4.37
CA ILE A 54 7.97 13.11 -5.27
C ILE A 54 9.08 12.83 -6.30
N ALA A 55 9.83 13.86 -6.70
CA ALA A 55 10.95 13.72 -7.65
C ALA A 55 12.07 12.78 -7.16
N ASP A 56 12.17 12.57 -5.85
CA ASP A 56 13.18 11.67 -5.28
C ASP A 56 12.72 10.21 -5.20
N LEU A 57 11.42 9.95 -5.41
CA LEU A 57 10.81 8.64 -5.21
C LEU A 57 11.53 7.54 -6.02
N GLU A 58 11.80 7.78 -7.30
CA GLU A 58 12.48 6.81 -8.17
C GLU A 58 13.93 6.53 -7.78
N LYS A 59 14.59 7.45 -7.08
CA LYS A 59 15.99 7.31 -6.65
C LYS A 59 16.11 6.62 -5.29
N VAL A 60 15.09 6.81 -4.43
CA VAL A 60 15.12 6.44 -3.02
C VAL A 60 14.56 5.05 -2.79
N ILE A 61 13.49 4.69 -3.52
CA ILE A 61 12.77 3.43 -3.32
C ILE A 61 13.43 2.31 -4.13
N ASP A 62 13.67 1.19 -3.47
CA ASP A 62 14.13 -0.03 -4.12
C ASP A 62 12.97 -0.74 -4.85
N TRP A 63 12.60 -0.17 -6.00
CA TRP A 63 11.49 -0.69 -6.82
C TRP A 63 11.70 -2.13 -7.26
N LYS A 64 12.94 -2.59 -7.38
CA LYS A 64 13.25 -3.95 -7.82
C LYS A 64 12.75 -4.96 -6.80
N ILE A 65 13.08 -4.80 -5.52
CA ILE A 65 12.63 -5.72 -4.47
C ILE A 65 11.13 -5.66 -4.25
N LEU A 66 10.52 -4.46 -4.36
CA LEU A 66 9.08 -4.29 -4.22
C LEU A 66 8.31 -4.98 -5.33
N ARG A 67 8.67 -4.76 -6.60
CA ARG A 67 8.01 -5.36 -7.77
C ARG A 67 8.14 -6.86 -7.79
N ASN A 68 9.29 -7.38 -7.36
CA ASN A 68 9.56 -8.83 -7.32
C ASN A 68 8.99 -9.50 -6.06
N LYS A 69 8.37 -8.75 -5.14
CA LYS A 69 7.93 -9.23 -3.82
C LYS A 69 9.03 -9.98 -3.08
N ASP A 70 10.27 -9.50 -3.20
CA ASP A 70 11.46 -10.14 -2.63
C ASP A 70 11.69 -9.67 -1.19
N PHE A 71 10.93 -10.24 -0.26
CA PHE A 71 11.01 -9.98 1.17
C PHE A 71 11.72 -11.11 1.98
N LYS A 72 12.35 -12.05 1.29
CA LYS A 72 13.11 -13.13 1.94
C LYS A 72 14.42 -12.57 2.52
N ARG A 73 14.83 -13.14 3.66
CA ARG A 73 16.13 -12.81 4.23
C ARG A 73 17.24 -13.19 3.26
N ASP A 74 18.25 -12.34 3.22
CA ASP A 74 19.42 -12.50 2.38
C ASP A 74 20.66 -12.14 3.22
N ASN A 75 21.59 -13.07 3.37
CA ASN A 75 22.80 -12.85 4.17
C ASN A 75 23.78 -11.89 3.49
N GLU A 76 23.72 -11.80 2.15
CA GLU A 76 24.53 -10.88 1.37
C GLU A 76 23.93 -9.46 1.34
N ASP A 77 22.62 -9.35 1.60
CA ASP A 77 21.89 -8.07 1.68
C ASP A 77 20.99 -8.01 2.94
N PRO A 78 21.55 -7.83 4.12
CA PRO A 78 20.79 -7.83 5.38
C PRO A 78 19.72 -6.74 5.46
N GLY A 79 19.91 -5.61 4.75
CA GLY A 79 19.00 -4.48 4.73
C GLY A 79 17.81 -4.64 3.76
N LYS A 80 17.74 -5.70 2.97
CA LYS A 80 16.71 -5.93 1.96
C LYS A 80 15.29 -5.90 2.54
N ILE A 81 15.07 -6.61 3.65
CA ILE A 81 13.75 -6.67 4.31
C ILE A 81 13.32 -5.28 4.80
N GLU A 82 14.24 -4.49 5.32
CA GLU A 82 13.96 -3.13 5.77
C GLU A 82 13.52 -2.24 4.60
N ARG A 83 14.23 -2.32 3.45
CA ARG A 83 13.88 -1.57 2.23
C ARG A 83 12.55 -2.03 1.61
N TYR A 84 12.23 -3.33 1.72
CA TYR A 84 10.93 -3.85 1.30
C TYR A 84 9.77 -3.23 2.10
N GLN A 85 10.03 -2.68 3.27
CA GLN A 85 9.07 -2.01 4.14
C GLN A 85 9.07 -0.49 3.97
N ALA A 86 9.59 0.02 2.86
CA ALA A 86 9.44 1.42 2.50
C ALA A 86 7.96 1.80 2.47
N GLU A 87 7.62 2.95 3.04
CA GLU A 87 6.24 3.36 3.25
C GLU A 87 6.03 4.86 3.03
N ALA A 88 4.79 5.24 2.75
CA ALA A 88 4.37 6.63 2.71
C ALA A 88 3.45 6.92 3.90
N LEU A 89 3.77 7.96 4.65
CA LEU A 89 3.06 8.40 5.84
C LEU A 89 2.31 9.69 5.55
N ILE A 90 1.00 9.66 5.72
CA ILE A 90 0.13 10.81 5.50
C ILE A 90 -0.07 11.55 6.82
N TYR A 91 0.07 12.87 6.80
CA TYR A 91 -0.15 13.68 7.98
C TYR A 91 -1.64 13.75 8.34
N ARG A 92 -1.98 13.27 9.53
CA ARG A 92 -3.32 13.21 10.14
C ARG A 92 -4.28 12.25 9.41
N SER A 93 -4.87 12.66 8.29
CA SER A 93 -5.92 11.90 7.62
C SER A 93 -5.89 12.09 6.11
N MET A 94 -6.38 11.08 5.40
CA MET A 94 -6.61 11.14 3.97
C MET A 94 -8.12 11.26 3.73
N PRO A 95 -8.59 12.31 3.05
CA PRO A 95 -10.00 12.45 2.70
C PRO A 95 -10.38 11.39 1.65
N LEU A 96 -11.67 11.02 1.63
CA LEU A 96 -12.15 9.96 0.72
C LEU A 96 -11.98 10.31 -0.76
N ASP A 97 -12.11 11.57 -1.12
CA ASP A 97 -11.93 12.07 -2.49
C ASP A 97 -10.48 11.94 -3.01
N ALA A 98 -9.52 11.75 -2.11
CA ALA A 98 -8.13 11.39 -2.47
C ALA A 98 -7.95 9.89 -2.74
N VAL A 99 -8.95 9.04 -2.46
CA VAL A 99 -8.92 7.61 -2.80
C VAL A 99 -9.32 7.43 -4.26
N SER A 100 -8.37 7.01 -5.09
CA SER A 100 -8.58 6.83 -6.53
C SER A 100 -9.15 5.46 -6.87
N GLY A 101 -8.96 4.46 -6.02
CA GLY A 101 -9.40 3.10 -6.28
C GLY A 101 -9.52 2.23 -5.04
N ILE A 102 -10.30 1.17 -5.20
CA ILE A 102 -10.44 0.09 -4.23
C ILE A 102 -10.09 -1.21 -4.94
N VAL A 103 -9.14 -1.95 -4.39
CA VAL A 103 -8.69 -3.23 -4.94
C VAL A 103 -9.16 -4.37 -4.04
N CYS A 104 -9.70 -5.41 -4.65
CA CYS A 104 -10.19 -6.63 -3.99
C CYS A 104 -9.64 -7.88 -4.68
N ALA A 105 -9.78 -9.03 -4.02
CA ALA A 105 -9.20 -10.29 -4.48
C ALA A 105 -10.16 -11.14 -5.33
N SER A 106 -11.48 -10.88 -5.33
CA SER A 106 -12.47 -11.70 -6.02
C SER A 106 -13.56 -10.87 -6.68
N THR A 107 -14.20 -11.45 -7.71
CA THR A 107 -15.34 -10.86 -8.40
C THR A 107 -16.52 -10.64 -7.46
N GLU A 108 -16.81 -11.58 -6.57
CA GLU A 108 -17.90 -11.46 -5.60
C GLU A 108 -17.70 -10.25 -4.67
N THR A 109 -16.47 -10.07 -4.15
CA THR A 109 -16.14 -8.91 -3.32
C THR A 109 -16.22 -7.62 -4.14
N LYS A 110 -15.78 -7.64 -5.40
CA LYS A 110 -15.86 -6.50 -6.31
C LYS A 110 -17.31 -6.01 -6.49
N GLU A 111 -18.23 -6.92 -6.77
CA GLU A 111 -19.66 -6.60 -6.96
C GLU A 111 -20.28 -5.98 -5.71
N LYS A 112 -19.97 -6.56 -4.53
CA LYS A 112 -20.39 -5.99 -3.24
C LYS A 112 -19.88 -4.56 -3.05
N ILE A 113 -18.59 -4.32 -3.34
CA ILE A 113 -17.97 -2.99 -3.19
C ILE A 113 -18.58 -1.99 -4.19
N ILE A 114 -18.79 -2.38 -5.45
CA ILE A 114 -19.44 -1.51 -6.46
C ILE A 114 -20.81 -1.05 -5.95
N SER A 115 -21.65 -1.96 -5.47
CA SER A 115 -22.96 -1.61 -4.90
C SER A 115 -22.86 -0.63 -3.71
N MET A 116 -21.83 -0.78 -2.86
CA MET A 116 -21.60 0.11 -1.72
C MET A 116 -21.12 1.50 -2.14
N VAL A 117 -20.26 1.58 -3.14
CA VAL A 117 -19.69 2.80 -3.71
C VAL A 117 -20.80 3.62 -4.39
N GLU A 118 -21.63 2.96 -5.22
CA GLU A 118 -22.76 3.59 -5.92
C GLU A 118 -23.78 4.16 -4.94
N LYS A 119 -24.19 3.38 -3.93
CA LYS A 119 -25.13 3.84 -2.89
C LYS A 119 -24.66 5.07 -2.13
N ARG A 120 -23.37 5.34 -2.10
CA ARG A 120 -22.77 6.48 -1.38
C ARG A 120 -22.30 7.60 -2.31
N ASN A 121 -22.55 7.49 -3.62
CA ASN A 121 -22.02 8.41 -4.64
C ASN A 121 -20.49 8.63 -4.49
N PHE A 122 -19.76 7.57 -4.12
CA PHE A 122 -18.33 7.63 -3.93
C PHE A 122 -17.62 7.30 -5.25
N ASN A 123 -16.83 8.25 -5.76
CA ASN A 123 -16.14 8.11 -7.05
C ASN A 123 -14.79 7.41 -6.91
N ALA A 124 -14.81 6.09 -6.68
CA ALA A 124 -13.59 5.28 -6.67
C ALA A 124 -13.71 4.11 -7.65
N LYS A 125 -12.65 3.86 -8.41
CA LYS A 125 -12.60 2.72 -9.34
C LYS A 125 -12.42 1.42 -8.55
N VAL A 126 -13.34 0.47 -8.69
CA VAL A 126 -13.21 -0.86 -8.07
C VAL A 126 -12.53 -1.84 -9.03
N ILE A 127 -11.42 -2.43 -8.61
CA ILE A 127 -10.56 -3.27 -9.44
C ILE A 127 -10.31 -4.61 -8.74
N GLU A 128 -10.44 -5.71 -9.48
CA GLU A 128 -10.02 -7.02 -9.04
C GLU A 128 -8.55 -7.26 -9.37
N LYS A 129 -7.75 -7.64 -8.37
CA LYS A 129 -6.32 -7.92 -8.47
C LYS A 129 -5.91 -8.95 -7.43
N ALA A 130 -6.32 -10.22 -7.63
CA ALA A 130 -6.04 -11.30 -6.69
C ALA A 130 -4.54 -11.46 -6.37
N GLU A 131 -3.67 -11.19 -7.35
CA GLU A 131 -2.21 -11.27 -7.24
C GLU A 131 -1.59 -10.23 -6.27
N TRP A 132 -2.35 -9.20 -5.88
CA TRP A 132 -1.89 -8.22 -4.89
C TRP A 132 -1.99 -8.74 -3.46
N PHE A 133 -2.76 -9.82 -3.25
CA PHE A 133 -3.03 -10.39 -1.92
C PHE A 133 -2.14 -11.59 -1.57
N PHE A 134 -1.05 -11.84 -2.32
CA PHE A 134 -0.09 -12.95 -2.19
C PHE A 134 -0.60 -14.33 -2.58
#